data_5cb3cd67db0d2181d2c30093caf6044e
#
_entry.id   5cb3cd67db0d2181d2c30093caf6044e
#
_cell.length_a   1.000
_cell.length_b   1.000
_cell.length_c   1.000
_cell.angle_alpha   90.00
_cell.angle_beta   90.00
_cell.angle_gamma   90.00
#
_symmetry.space_group_name_H-M   'P 1'
#
loop_
_entity.id
_entity.type
_entity.pdbx_description
1 polymer ?
#
loop_
_entity_poly.entity_id
_entity_poly.type
_entity_poly.pdbx_seq_one_letter_code
_entity_poly.pdbx_strand_id
1 'polypeptide(L)'
;ITDLSADVGRFAAAGSPVLTLIAIQDIWIKAEFTENNLGHMRAGTPVEIVLDALPGKVFSGKVRSIGLGVADGQPPPAGTLPTIENNRDWLRQSQRYPVMVEFDEGQREQLKDHVRIGGQVDVIAYTDQSRLLKTIGKLYIRFMSWMSYAY
;
A
#
# COMPACT_ATOMS: atom_id res chain seq x y z
N ILE A 1 -15.97 14.17 -2.03
CA ILE A 1 -15.58 15.11 -3.10
C ILE A 1 -14.36 15.84 -2.60
N THR A 2 -13.33 15.83 -3.37
CA THR A 2 -12.12 16.61 -3.13
C THR A 2 -11.76 17.37 -4.39
N ASP A 3 -10.95 18.43 -4.23
CA ASP A 3 -10.41 19.18 -5.37
C ASP A 3 -11.50 19.79 -6.30
N LEU A 4 -12.50 20.45 -5.70
CA LEU A 4 -13.53 21.15 -6.44
C LEU A 4 -12.95 22.44 -7.05
N SER A 5 -12.78 22.47 -8.37
CA SER A 5 -12.29 23.64 -9.11
C SER A 5 -13.39 24.38 -9.89
N ALA A 6 -14.64 23.98 -9.66
CA ALA A 6 -15.80 24.64 -10.27
C ALA A 6 -16.32 25.80 -9.41
N ASP A 7 -16.39 26.99 -9.99
CA ASP A 7 -16.94 28.19 -9.36
C ASP A 7 -18.00 28.80 -10.23
N VAL A 8 -18.91 29.58 -9.62
CA VAL A 8 -19.99 30.26 -10.36
C VAL A 8 -19.40 31.29 -11.32
N GLY A 9 -19.71 31.14 -12.61
CA GLY A 9 -19.19 32.03 -13.66
C GLY A 9 -17.91 31.57 -14.33
N ARG A 10 -17.33 30.44 -13.89
CA ARG A 10 -16.13 29.86 -14.51
C ARG A 10 -16.50 29.00 -15.71
N PHE A 11 -15.80 29.18 -16.82
CA PHE A 11 -15.99 28.35 -18.01
C PHE A 11 -15.33 26.97 -17.78
N ALA A 12 -16.11 25.90 -17.92
CA ALA A 12 -15.59 24.54 -17.89
C ALA A 12 -15.40 24.06 -19.35
N ALA A 13 -14.15 23.85 -19.74
CA ALA A 13 -13.84 23.28 -21.04
C ALA A 13 -14.13 21.76 -21.04
N ALA A 14 -14.65 21.26 -22.16
CA ALA A 14 -14.87 19.84 -22.33
C ALA A 14 -13.54 19.07 -22.20
N GLY A 15 -13.50 18.02 -21.33
CA GLY A 15 -12.30 17.24 -21.05
C GLY A 15 -11.42 17.76 -19.91
N SER A 16 -11.72 18.92 -19.33
CA SER A 16 -11.01 19.40 -18.13
C SER A 16 -11.69 18.89 -16.86
N PRO A 17 -10.94 18.26 -15.92
CA PRO A 17 -11.51 17.80 -14.68
C PRO A 17 -11.93 18.99 -13.81
N VAL A 18 -13.15 18.97 -13.30
CA VAL A 18 -13.71 20.01 -12.43
C VAL A 18 -13.84 19.58 -10.96
N LEU A 19 -13.82 18.28 -10.71
CA LEU A 19 -13.85 17.71 -9.36
C LEU A 19 -13.25 16.30 -9.36
N THR A 20 -12.77 15.87 -8.22
CA THR A 20 -12.35 14.49 -7.99
C THR A 20 -13.33 13.81 -7.03
N LEU A 21 -13.93 12.71 -7.48
CA LEU A 21 -14.80 11.87 -6.66
C LEU A 21 -14.01 10.65 -6.17
N ILE A 22 -13.96 10.49 -4.86
CA ILE A 22 -13.28 9.36 -4.22
C ILE A 22 -14.32 8.43 -3.63
N ALA A 23 -14.32 7.17 -4.04
CA ALA A 23 -15.17 6.13 -3.48
C ALA A 23 -14.58 5.62 -2.16
N ILE A 24 -15.19 5.99 -1.03
CA ILE A 24 -14.73 5.60 0.32
C ILE A 24 -15.13 4.15 0.66
N GLN A 25 -16.00 3.55 -0.14
CA GLN A 25 -16.56 2.23 0.16
C GLN A 25 -15.62 1.06 -0.13
N ASP A 26 -14.63 1.24 -1.01
CA ASP A 26 -13.68 0.20 -1.41
C ASP A 26 -12.24 0.67 -1.16
N ILE A 27 -11.88 0.76 0.13
CA ILE A 27 -10.54 1.13 0.56
C ILE A 27 -9.67 -0.12 0.58
N TRP A 28 -8.56 -0.05 -0.13
CA TRP A 28 -7.53 -1.07 -0.16
C TRP A 28 -6.14 -0.45 -0.01
N ILE A 29 -5.19 -1.26 0.42
CA ILE A 29 -3.80 -0.87 0.62
C ILE A 29 -2.95 -1.51 -0.47
N LYS A 30 -2.09 -0.72 -1.10
CA LYS A 30 -1.02 -1.20 -1.95
C LYS A 30 0.24 -1.30 -1.10
N ALA A 31 0.56 -2.50 -0.63
CA ALA A 31 1.80 -2.78 0.08
C ALA A 31 2.87 -3.29 -0.90
N GLU A 32 4.14 -3.00 -0.64
CA GLU A 32 5.26 -3.44 -1.45
C GLU A 32 6.11 -4.45 -0.68
N PHE A 33 6.14 -5.68 -1.16
CA PHE A 33 6.92 -6.76 -0.57
C PHE A 33 8.07 -7.18 -1.48
N THR A 34 9.19 -7.58 -0.87
CA THR A 34 10.31 -8.15 -1.63
C THR A 34 9.97 -9.54 -2.15
N GLU A 35 10.58 -9.94 -3.25
CA GLU A 35 10.37 -11.23 -3.90
C GLU A 35 10.51 -12.43 -2.92
N ASN A 36 11.49 -12.37 -2.02
CA ASN A 36 11.70 -13.43 -1.02
C ASN A 36 10.49 -13.64 -0.10
N ASN A 37 9.76 -12.57 0.21
CA ASN A 37 8.58 -12.66 1.08
C ASN A 37 7.36 -13.18 0.33
N LEU A 38 7.29 -12.96 -0.98
CA LEU A 38 6.15 -13.39 -1.80
C LEU A 38 6.04 -14.91 -1.93
N GLY A 39 7.16 -15.64 -1.89
CA GLY A 39 7.16 -17.11 -2.00
C GLY A 39 6.31 -17.81 -0.92
N HIS A 40 6.05 -17.12 0.18
CA HIS A 40 5.27 -17.64 1.31
C HIS A 40 3.91 -16.98 1.48
N MET A 41 3.53 -16.08 0.58
CA MET A 41 2.27 -15.33 0.63
C MET A 41 1.30 -15.83 -0.44
N ARG A 42 0.03 -15.85 -0.12
CA ARG A 42 -1.06 -16.21 -1.04
C ARG A 42 -2.25 -15.28 -0.80
N ALA A 43 -3.16 -15.23 -1.77
CA ALA A 43 -4.45 -14.60 -1.54
C ALA A 43 -5.12 -15.24 -0.30
N GLY A 44 -5.66 -14.41 0.60
CA GLY A 44 -6.19 -14.83 1.89
C GLY A 44 -5.17 -14.89 3.04
N THR A 45 -3.86 -14.67 2.81
CA THR A 45 -2.87 -14.59 3.89
C THR A 45 -3.27 -13.46 4.86
N PRO A 46 -3.37 -13.76 6.19
CA PRO A 46 -3.73 -12.76 7.18
C PRO A 46 -2.60 -11.73 7.35
N VAL A 47 -2.99 -10.48 7.51
CA VAL A 47 -2.08 -9.36 7.72
C VAL A 47 -2.54 -8.51 8.90
N GLU A 48 -1.60 -7.87 9.57
CA GLU A 48 -1.85 -6.78 10.51
C GLU A 48 -1.38 -5.47 9.90
N ILE A 49 -2.16 -4.43 10.13
CA ILE A 49 -2.04 -3.13 9.48
C ILE A 49 -2.00 -2.07 10.57
N VAL A 50 -1.02 -1.17 10.49
CA VAL A 50 -0.94 0.04 11.31
C VAL A 50 -1.00 1.24 10.38
N LEU A 51 -1.89 2.16 10.68
CA LEU A 51 -2.06 3.40 9.94
C LEU A 51 -1.37 4.54 10.71
N ASP A 52 -0.55 5.34 10.06
CA ASP A 52 0.06 6.51 10.67
C ASP A 52 -0.98 7.53 11.14
N ALA A 53 -2.12 7.58 10.45
CA ALA A 53 -3.25 8.44 10.84
C ALA A 53 -3.95 8.00 12.14
N LEU A 54 -3.75 6.75 12.59
CA LEU A 54 -4.39 6.17 13.78
C LEU A 54 -3.35 5.45 14.66
N PRO A 55 -2.42 6.19 15.27
CA PRO A 55 -1.39 5.61 16.10
C PRO A 55 -2.00 4.82 17.27
N GLY A 56 -1.35 3.73 17.67
CA GLY A 56 -1.81 2.86 18.76
C GLY A 56 -2.89 1.85 18.36
N LYS A 57 -3.42 1.90 17.13
CA LYS A 57 -4.42 0.94 16.65
C LYS A 57 -3.82 -0.02 15.63
N VAL A 58 -4.09 -1.31 15.82
CA VAL A 58 -3.71 -2.38 14.89
C VAL A 58 -4.99 -2.92 14.26
N PHE A 59 -5.04 -2.92 12.95
CA PHE A 59 -6.16 -3.42 12.17
C PHE A 59 -5.79 -4.78 11.56
N SER A 60 -6.80 -5.62 11.39
CA SER A 60 -6.65 -6.92 10.73
C SER A 60 -7.15 -6.83 9.30
N GLY A 61 -6.49 -7.59 8.43
CA GLY A 61 -6.85 -7.68 7.03
C GLY A 61 -6.32 -8.96 6.40
N LYS A 62 -6.48 -9.06 5.11
CA LYS A 62 -5.99 -10.19 4.31
C LYS A 62 -5.44 -9.73 2.97
N VAL A 63 -4.53 -10.51 2.42
CA VAL A 63 -4.05 -10.33 1.06
C VAL A 63 -5.17 -10.60 0.08
N ARG A 64 -5.54 -9.62 -0.74
CA ARG A 64 -6.53 -9.75 -1.81
C ARG A 64 -5.90 -10.32 -3.07
N SER A 65 -4.77 -9.78 -3.50
CA SER A 65 -4.05 -10.24 -4.68
C SER A 65 -2.59 -9.84 -4.62
N ILE A 66 -1.76 -10.58 -5.34
CA ILE A 66 -0.32 -10.32 -5.49
C ILE A 66 -0.07 -9.95 -6.95
N GLY A 67 0.61 -8.83 -7.18
CA GLY A 67 1.01 -8.41 -8.52
C GLY A 67 2.04 -9.38 -9.12
N LEU A 68 1.81 -9.81 -10.34
CA LEU A 68 2.67 -10.78 -11.05
C LEU A 68 3.85 -10.12 -11.76
N GLY A 69 3.93 -8.81 -11.79
CA GLY A 69 5.01 -8.10 -12.46
C GLY A 69 5.14 -6.66 -12.00
N VAL A 70 6.34 -6.13 -12.11
CA VAL A 70 6.67 -4.71 -11.98
C VAL A 70 7.36 -4.28 -13.26
N ALA A 71 7.00 -3.10 -13.77
CA ALA A 71 7.76 -2.47 -14.83
C ALA A 71 8.98 -1.81 -14.20
N ASP A 72 10.15 -2.32 -14.51
CA ASP A 72 11.41 -1.69 -14.15
C ASP A 72 11.66 -0.56 -15.16
N GLY A 73 11.51 0.66 -14.68
CA GLY A 73 11.79 1.84 -15.49
C GLY A 73 10.67 2.24 -16.46
N GLN A 74 10.78 3.46 -16.95
CA GLN A 74 9.93 3.96 -18.01
C GLN A 74 10.40 3.33 -19.35
N PRO A 75 9.52 2.74 -20.16
CA PRO A 75 9.94 2.21 -21.44
C PRO A 75 10.59 3.32 -22.26
N PRO A 76 11.78 3.06 -22.86
CA PRO A 76 12.43 4.07 -23.69
C PRO A 76 11.51 4.44 -24.85
N PRO A 77 11.47 5.72 -25.26
CA PRO A 77 10.67 6.14 -26.39
C PRO A 77 11.08 5.37 -27.63
N ALA A 78 10.08 5.04 -28.47
CA ALA A 78 10.30 4.27 -29.70
C ALA A 78 11.37 4.94 -30.57
N GLY A 79 12.40 4.17 -30.97
CA GLY A 79 13.50 4.65 -31.83
C GLY A 79 14.77 5.07 -31.08
N THR A 80 14.83 4.98 -29.76
CA THR A 80 16.05 5.16 -28.98
C THR A 80 16.73 3.81 -28.69
N LEU A 81 18.07 3.81 -28.70
CA LEU A 81 18.82 2.61 -28.29
C LEU A 81 18.60 2.35 -26.80
N PRO A 82 18.49 1.08 -26.38
CA PRO A 82 18.36 0.74 -24.98
C PRO A 82 19.60 1.22 -24.21
N THR A 83 19.38 2.05 -23.19
CA THR A 83 20.43 2.45 -22.26
C THR A 83 20.68 1.28 -21.33
N ILE A 84 21.84 0.66 -21.43
CA ILE A 84 22.28 -0.34 -20.46
C ILE A 84 22.82 0.44 -19.26
N GLU A 85 22.03 0.57 -18.21
CA GLU A 85 22.52 1.04 -16.93
C GLU A 85 23.44 -0.02 -16.34
N ASN A 86 24.73 0.24 -16.47
CA ASN A 86 25.78 -0.60 -15.91
C ASN A 86 25.91 -0.28 -14.41
N ASN A 87 24.85 -0.55 -13.65
CA ASN A 87 24.86 -0.41 -12.19
C ASN A 87 25.80 -1.47 -11.62
N ARG A 88 27.04 -1.03 -11.35
CA ARG A 88 28.03 -1.76 -10.55
C ARG A 88 27.69 -1.69 -9.06
N ASP A 89 26.41 -1.66 -8.70
CA ASP A 89 26.01 -1.73 -7.32
C ASP A 89 26.23 -3.16 -6.83
N TRP A 90 27.23 -3.30 -6.00
CA TRP A 90 27.57 -4.54 -5.31
C TRP A 90 26.37 -5.11 -4.53
N LEU A 91 25.45 -4.25 -4.08
CA LEU A 91 24.22 -4.64 -3.39
C LEU A 91 23.09 -4.78 -4.43
N ARG A 92 22.73 -6.03 -4.71
CA ARG A 92 21.54 -6.35 -5.50
C ARG A 92 20.31 -5.86 -4.74
N GLN A 93 19.70 -4.79 -5.16
CA GLN A 93 18.43 -4.34 -4.61
C GLN A 93 17.36 -5.39 -4.94
N SER A 94 16.73 -5.91 -3.89
CA SER A 94 15.62 -6.85 -4.08
C SER A 94 14.45 -6.12 -4.70
N GLN A 95 13.95 -6.62 -5.83
CA GLN A 95 12.76 -6.07 -6.45
C GLN A 95 11.55 -6.20 -5.53
N ARG A 96 10.70 -5.16 -5.54
CA ARG A 96 9.48 -5.10 -4.75
C ARG A 96 8.28 -5.29 -5.65
N TYR A 97 7.34 -6.08 -5.20
CA TYR A 97 6.11 -6.38 -5.91
C TYR A 97 4.91 -5.81 -5.18
N PRO A 98 3.94 -5.24 -5.90
CA PRO A 98 2.75 -4.72 -5.28
C PRO A 98 1.84 -5.86 -4.81
N VAL A 99 1.41 -5.78 -3.57
CA VAL A 99 0.43 -6.67 -2.94
C VAL A 99 -0.77 -5.84 -2.53
N MET A 100 -1.95 -6.23 -2.99
CA MET A 100 -3.20 -5.60 -2.59
C MET A 100 -3.69 -6.24 -1.31
N VAL A 101 -3.92 -5.41 -0.32
CA VAL A 101 -4.42 -5.81 1.00
C VAL A 101 -5.77 -5.17 1.24
N GLU A 102 -6.73 -5.93 1.75
CA GLU A 102 -8.05 -5.44 2.15
C GLU A 102 -8.23 -5.58 3.66
N PHE A 103 -8.98 -4.66 4.24
CA PHE A 103 -9.36 -4.72 5.64
C PHE A 103 -10.48 -5.73 5.86
N ASP A 104 -10.53 -6.34 7.04
CA ASP A 104 -11.65 -7.16 7.44
C ASP A 104 -12.94 -6.32 7.54
N GLU A 105 -14.09 -6.92 7.19
CA GLU A 105 -15.36 -6.20 7.04
C GLU A 105 -15.79 -5.44 8.31
N GLY A 106 -15.55 -6.01 9.49
CA GLY A 106 -15.93 -5.38 10.76
C GLY A 106 -15.13 -4.12 11.13
N GLN A 107 -14.03 -3.85 10.46
CA GLN A 107 -13.15 -2.71 10.77
C GLN A 107 -13.30 -1.54 9.78
N ARG A 108 -13.91 -1.78 8.63
CA ARG A 108 -14.10 -0.76 7.59
C ARG A 108 -14.86 0.47 8.06
N GLU A 109 -15.83 0.28 8.94
CA GLU A 109 -16.63 1.42 9.46
C GLU A 109 -15.83 2.35 10.36
N GLN A 110 -14.90 1.83 11.13
CA GLN A 110 -14.02 2.63 12.00
C GLN A 110 -12.97 3.42 11.22
N LEU A 111 -12.76 3.02 9.96
CA LEU A 111 -11.74 3.60 9.09
C LEU A 111 -12.26 4.76 8.24
N LYS A 112 -13.57 4.82 7.94
CA LYS A 112 -14.16 5.75 6.97
C LYS A 112 -13.83 7.22 7.22
N ASP A 113 -13.74 7.63 8.49
CA ASP A 113 -13.52 9.02 8.85
C ASP A 113 -12.04 9.40 9.02
N HIS A 114 -11.15 8.41 9.10
CA HIS A 114 -9.76 8.60 9.47
C HIS A 114 -8.78 8.28 8.34
N VAL A 115 -9.17 7.44 7.39
CA VAL A 115 -8.30 7.04 6.27
C VAL A 115 -8.32 8.09 5.17
N ARG A 116 -7.13 8.49 4.76
CA ARG A 116 -6.91 9.39 3.62
C ARG A 116 -6.22 8.63 2.51
N ILE A 117 -6.62 8.91 1.28
CA ILE A 117 -5.93 8.35 0.11
C ILE A 117 -4.53 8.94 0.03
N GLY A 118 -3.52 8.07 -0.18
CA GLY A 118 -2.11 8.44 -0.17
C GLY A 118 -1.47 8.48 1.23
N GLY A 119 -2.21 8.07 2.28
CA GLY A 119 -1.64 7.90 3.61
C GLY A 119 -0.62 6.75 3.68
N GLN A 120 0.34 6.87 4.61
CA GLN A 120 1.34 5.84 4.87
C GLN A 120 0.78 4.77 5.81
N VAL A 121 1.21 3.53 5.58
CA VAL A 121 0.71 2.35 6.29
C VAL A 121 1.81 1.32 6.42
N ASP A 122 1.97 0.76 7.60
CA ASP A 122 2.81 -0.42 7.84
C ASP A 122 1.98 -1.69 7.79
N VAL A 123 2.44 -2.69 7.04
CA VAL A 123 1.77 -3.98 6.88
C VAL A 123 2.70 -5.12 7.23
N ILE A 124 2.25 -5.99 8.13
CA ILE A 124 2.93 -7.25 8.46
C ILE A 124 2.07 -8.42 8.02
N ALA A 125 2.63 -9.26 7.14
CA ALA A 125 1.98 -10.50 6.70
C ALA A 125 2.47 -11.69 7.52
N TYR A 126 1.52 -12.50 8.01
CA TYR A 126 1.83 -13.70 8.77
C TYR A 126 1.77 -14.93 7.88
N THR A 127 2.94 -15.43 7.50
CA THR A 127 3.07 -16.71 6.81
C THR A 127 3.11 -17.85 7.82
N ASP A 128 2.55 -19.01 7.45
CA ASP A 128 2.25 -20.12 8.39
C ASP A 128 3.47 -20.84 9.02
N GLN A 129 4.70 -20.40 8.76
CA GLN A 129 5.90 -21.19 9.04
C GLN A 129 6.38 -21.26 10.49
N SER A 130 5.98 -20.38 11.41
CA SER A 130 6.30 -20.60 12.83
C SER A 130 5.44 -19.80 13.80
N ARG A 131 4.98 -20.46 14.88
CA ARG A 131 4.26 -19.81 15.98
C ARG A 131 5.08 -18.74 16.71
N LEU A 132 6.39 -18.94 16.81
CA LEU A 132 7.31 -18.00 17.45
C LEU A 132 7.44 -16.70 16.66
N LEU A 133 7.56 -16.77 15.32
CA LEU A 133 7.63 -15.59 14.46
C LEU A 133 6.31 -14.79 14.50
N LYS A 134 5.16 -15.46 14.59
CA LYS A 134 3.85 -14.78 14.78
C LYS A 134 3.82 -13.97 16.08
N THR A 135 4.36 -14.50 17.17
CA THR A 135 4.38 -13.80 18.46
C THR A 135 5.32 -12.59 18.44
N ILE A 136 6.51 -12.75 17.85
CA ILE A 136 7.46 -11.65 17.68
C ILE A 136 6.90 -10.57 16.76
N GLY A 137 6.26 -10.95 15.65
CA GLY A 137 5.60 -10.03 14.73
C GLY A 137 4.52 -9.20 15.40
N LYS A 138 3.68 -9.84 16.25
CA LYS A 138 2.65 -9.13 17.04
C LYS A 138 3.24 -8.15 18.05
N LEU A 139 4.34 -8.49 18.66
CA LEU A 139 5.03 -7.59 19.59
C LEU A 139 5.63 -6.39 18.84
N TYR A 140 6.26 -6.67 17.69
CA TYR A 140 6.87 -5.65 16.85
C TYR A 140 5.85 -4.63 16.31
N ILE A 141 4.73 -5.10 15.76
CA ILE A 141 3.70 -4.19 15.20
C ILE A 141 3.05 -3.34 16.29
N ARG A 142 2.87 -3.89 17.50
CA ARG A 142 2.40 -3.12 18.66
C ARG A 142 3.40 -2.05 19.08
N PHE A 143 4.68 -2.38 19.06
CA PHE A 143 5.74 -1.43 19.33
C PHE A 143 5.79 -0.31 18.28
N MET A 144 5.70 -0.66 17.00
CA MET A 144 5.63 0.33 15.90
C MET A 144 4.39 1.21 16.01
N SER A 145 3.24 0.62 16.31
CA SER A 145 2.00 1.37 16.55
C SER A 145 2.14 2.37 17.72
N TRP A 146 2.87 2.01 18.76
CA TRP A 146 3.15 2.91 19.87
C TRP A 146 4.18 4.00 19.49
N MET A 147 5.19 3.65 18.72
CA MET A 147 6.17 4.61 18.20
C MET A 147 5.56 5.67 17.26
N SER A 148 4.52 5.33 16.53
CA SER A 148 3.78 6.26 15.68
C SER A 148 3.14 7.43 16.46
N TYR A 149 3.05 7.32 17.80
CA TYR A 149 2.70 8.45 18.65
C TYR A 149 3.83 9.49 18.81
N ALA A 150 5.06 9.08 18.56
CA ALA A 150 6.24 9.93 18.81
C ALA A 150 6.72 10.69 17.55
N TYR A 151 6.09 10.41 16.41
CA TYR A 151 6.41 11.03 15.13
C TYR A 151 5.21 11.80 14.62
#